data_3151c0247a81fd0cfcdfac9a1f457f3f
#
_entry.id   3151c0247a81fd0cfcdfac9a1f457f3f
#
_cell.length_a   1.000
_cell.length_b   1.000
_cell.length_c   1.000
_cell.angle_alpha   90.00
_cell.angle_beta   90.00
_cell.angle_gamma   90.00
#
_symmetry.space_group_name_H-M   'P 1'
#
loop_
_entity.id
_entity.type
_entity.pdbx_description
1 polymer ?
#
loop_
_entity_poly.entity_id
_entity_poly.type
_entity_poly.pdbx_seq_one_letter_code
_entity_poly.pdbx_strand_id
1 'polypeptide(L)'
;MNKVWKVLLPIVLVMALLTASLPAFAAESPTTRAIGIVTVSSKVYNGQKQAPRVKVYDTTGKRIASKYYRVTVAGTPKDAGTYRVTVTAKAPYTGKKTARYVIQRASNPFTIKVGKTTFRRNKYRTQTTSIKVTGVKENAKVGSWSSTNPNVYVKGGKVIVRKGFYGSATLSVKVYATKNYKAARKSVKISVKK
;
A
#
# COMPACT_ATOMS: atom_id res chain seq x y z
N MET A 1 -76.09 -78.43 -41.46
CA MET A 1 -76.10 -77.75 -40.14
C MET A 1 -74.91 -78.21 -39.38
N ASN A 2 -73.73 -77.52 -39.48
CA ASN A 2 -72.54 -77.91 -38.79
C ASN A 2 -71.94 -76.70 -38.11
N LYS A 3 -71.99 -76.70 -36.82
CA LYS A 3 -71.30 -75.67 -35.96
C LYS A 3 -69.86 -76.03 -35.82
N VAL A 4 -69.00 -75.19 -36.37
CA VAL A 4 -67.54 -75.28 -36.15
C VAL A 4 -67.16 -74.32 -34.96
N TRP A 5 -66.73 -74.91 -33.86
CA TRP A 5 -66.21 -74.20 -32.76
C TRP A 5 -64.75 -73.84 -33.04
N LYS A 6 -64.49 -72.55 -33.14
CA LYS A 6 -63.13 -72.03 -33.20
C LYS A 6 -62.59 -71.86 -31.76
N VAL A 7 -61.59 -72.66 -31.38
CA VAL A 7 -60.84 -72.50 -30.18
C VAL A 7 -59.85 -71.39 -30.44
N LEU A 8 -60.02 -70.28 -29.75
CA LEU A 8 -59.05 -69.20 -29.72
C LEU A 8 -58.01 -69.47 -28.61
N LEU A 9 -56.79 -69.77 -29.04
CA LEU A 9 -55.64 -69.86 -28.13
C LEU A 9 -55.19 -68.42 -27.79
N PRO A 10 -55.07 -68.02 -26.48
CA PRO A 10 -54.45 -66.74 -26.11
C PRO A 10 -52.95 -66.86 -26.23
N ILE A 11 -52.35 -66.12 -27.15
CA ILE A 11 -50.91 -65.90 -27.20
C ILE A 11 -50.58 -64.96 -26.06
N VAL A 12 -49.99 -65.48 -24.97
CA VAL A 12 -49.40 -64.69 -23.89
C VAL A 12 -48.07 -64.16 -24.41
N LEU A 13 -48.08 -62.90 -24.81
CA LEU A 13 -46.85 -62.13 -25.17
C LEU A 13 -46.15 -61.76 -23.88
N VAL A 14 -45.12 -62.48 -23.48
CA VAL A 14 -44.23 -62.13 -22.39
C VAL A 14 -43.35 -61.00 -22.89
N MET A 15 -43.74 -59.75 -22.61
CA MET A 15 -42.88 -58.56 -22.76
C MET A 15 -41.87 -58.56 -21.64
N ALA A 16 -40.65 -59.08 -21.87
CA ALA A 16 -39.50 -58.87 -20.98
C ALA A 16 -39.12 -57.40 -21.03
N LEU A 17 -39.50 -56.64 -20.00
CA LEU A 17 -38.93 -55.29 -19.75
C LEU A 17 -37.45 -55.46 -19.46
N LEU A 18 -36.60 -55.25 -20.46
CA LEU A 18 -35.20 -54.90 -20.22
C LEU A 18 -35.19 -53.50 -19.60
N THR A 19 -35.14 -53.41 -18.27
CA THR A 19 -34.73 -52.20 -17.57
C THR A 19 -33.22 -52.03 -17.75
N ALA A 20 -32.84 -51.41 -18.87
CA ALA A 20 -31.48 -50.90 -18.99
C ALA A 20 -31.30 -49.83 -17.90
N SER A 21 -30.64 -50.20 -16.82
CA SER A 21 -30.15 -49.22 -15.84
C SER A 21 -29.11 -48.36 -16.55
N LEU A 22 -29.55 -47.19 -17.04
CA LEU A 22 -28.63 -46.16 -17.49
C LEU A 22 -27.67 -45.87 -16.31
N PRO A 23 -26.34 -45.94 -16.51
CA PRO A 23 -25.44 -45.50 -15.48
C PRO A 23 -25.77 -44.05 -15.15
N ALA A 24 -26.19 -43.79 -13.92
CA ALA A 24 -26.35 -42.44 -13.44
C ALA A 24 -24.95 -41.79 -13.62
N PHE A 25 -24.80 -40.93 -14.60
CA PHE A 25 -23.67 -40.02 -14.63
C PHE A 25 -23.78 -39.24 -13.33
N ALA A 26 -22.98 -39.64 -12.33
CA ALA A 26 -22.76 -38.86 -11.14
C ALA A 26 -22.20 -37.55 -11.66
N ALA A 27 -23.02 -36.50 -11.70
CA ALA A 27 -22.57 -35.15 -11.96
C ALA A 27 -21.49 -34.89 -10.91
N GLU A 28 -20.23 -34.88 -11.33
CA GLU A 28 -19.14 -34.50 -10.45
C GLU A 28 -19.52 -33.16 -9.81
N SER A 29 -19.79 -33.17 -8.52
CA SER A 29 -20.05 -31.95 -7.76
C SER A 29 -18.89 -31.02 -8.05
N PRO A 30 -19.13 -29.80 -8.55
CA PRO A 30 -18.05 -28.89 -8.91
C PRO A 30 -17.14 -28.76 -7.69
N THR A 31 -15.89 -29.18 -7.83
CA THR A 31 -14.91 -29.17 -6.75
C THR A 31 -14.73 -27.72 -6.32
N THR A 32 -15.44 -27.32 -5.27
CA THR A 32 -15.39 -25.97 -4.71
C THR A 32 -14.04 -25.76 -4.08
N ARG A 33 -13.21 -24.91 -4.68
CA ARG A 33 -11.88 -24.57 -4.18
C ARG A 33 -11.96 -23.42 -3.20
N ALA A 34 -11.28 -23.54 -2.06
CA ALA A 34 -11.23 -22.49 -1.06
C ALA A 34 -10.15 -21.44 -1.39
N ILE A 35 -10.33 -20.21 -0.89
CA ILE A 35 -9.29 -19.20 -0.89
C ILE A 35 -8.12 -19.68 -0.03
N GLY A 36 -6.93 -19.81 -0.62
CA GLY A 36 -5.68 -20.16 0.06
C GLY A 36 -4.92 -18.92 0.54
N ILE A 37 -4.36 -18.14 -0.37
CA ILE A 37 -3.49 -16.99 -0.08
C ILE A 37 -4.12 -15.70 -0.60
N VAL A 38 -4.02 -14.64 0.22
CA VAL A 38 -4.37 -13.27 -0.16
C VAL A 38 -3.14 -12.39 0.03
N THR A 39 -2.66 -11.77 -1.04
CA THR A 39 -1.60 -10.77 -0.99
C THR A 39 -2.13 -9.38 -1.26
N VAL A 40 -1.66 -8.41 -0.49
CA VAL A 40 -2.08 -7.00 -0.60
C VAL A 40 -0.84 -6.13 -0.70
N SER A 41 -0.74 -5.35 -1.77
CA SER A 41 0.37 -4.41 -1.96
C SER A 41 0.19 -3.16 -1.12
N SER A 42 1.22 -2.77 -0.37
CA SER A 42 1.25 -1.47 0.33
C SER A 42 1.36 -0.31 -0.65
N LYS A 43 0.96 0.88 -0.19
CA LYS A 43 1.12 2.14 -0.92
C LYS A 43 1.77 3.19 -0.02
N VAL A 44 2.25 4.28 -0.61
CA VAL A 44 2.74 5.45 0.11
C VAL A 44 1.63 6.50 0.13
N TYR A 45 1.50 7.19 1.25
CA TYR A 45 0.55 8.29 1.41
C TYR A 45 0.72 9.36 0.31
N ASN A 46 -0.40 9.76 -0.29
CA ASN A 46 -0.46 10.77 -1.37
C ASN A 46 -1.56 11.82 -1.18
N GLY A 47 -2.22 11.83 -0.02
CA GLY A 47 -3.33 12.74 0.29
C GLY A 47 -4.70 12.31 -0.25
N GLN A 48 -4.77 11.26 -1.06
CA GLN A 48 -6.00 10.77 -1.68
C GLN A 48 -6.44 9.43 -1.07
N LYS A 49 -7.73 9.10 -1.21
CA LYS A 49 -8.23 7.75 -0.91
C LYS A 49 -7.54 6.74 -1.83
N GLN A 50 -7.03 5.66 -1.26
CA GLN A 50 -6.24 4.66 -1.98
C GLN A 50 -6.83 3.26 -1.82
N ALA A 51 -7.28 2.67 -2.92
CA ALA A 51 -7.72 1.28 -2.92
C ALA A 51 -6.51 0.31 -2.91
N PRO A 52 -6.56 -0.80 -2.15
CA PRO A 52 -5.54 -1.83 -2.18
C PRO A 52 -5.53 -2.58 -3.52
N ARG A 53 -4.34 -2.98 -3.98
CA ARG A 53 -4.21 -4.01 -5.02
C ARG A 53 -4.16 -5.36 -4.34
N VAL A 54 -5.14 -6.21 -4.62
CA VAL A 54 -5.29 -7.53 -4.00
C VAL A 54 -5.05 -8.60 -5.06
N LYS A 55 -4.27 -9.63 -4.73
CA LYS A 55 -4.14 -10.86 -5.50
C LYS A 55 -4.59 -12.01 -4.61
N VAL A 56 -5.44 -12.88 -5.16
CA VAL A 56 -6.02 -14.01 -4.44
C VAL A 56 -5.65 -15.29 -5.16
N TYR A 57 -5.28 -16.29 -4.39
CA TYR A 57 -4.90 -17.62 -4.87
C TYR A 57 -5.73 -18.67 -4.14
N ASP A 58 -6.05 -19.76 -4.79
CA ASP A 58 -6.70 -20.90 -4.16
C ASP A 58 -5.70 -21.75 -3.35
N THR A 59 -6.19 -22.80 -2.74
CA THR A 59 -5.37 -23.71 -1.92
C THR A 59 -4.32 -24.47 -2.72
N THR A 60 -4.43 -24.53 -4.06
CA THR A 60 -3.43 -25.13 -4.95
C THR A 60 -2.39 -24.13 -5.45
N GLY A 61 -2.51 -22.85 -5.06
CA GLY A 61 -1.62 -21.77 -5.51
C GLY A 61 -2.03 -21.16 -6.87
N LYS A 62 -3.14 -21.56 -7.47
CA LYS A 62 -3.65 -20.97 -8.71
C LYS A 62 -4.33 -19.64 -8.43
N ARG A 63 -4.04 -18.64 -9.26
CA ARG A 63 -4.63 -17.30 -9.13
C ARG A 63 -6.11 -17.31 -9.42
N ILE A 64 -6.91 -16.71 -8.53
CA ILE A 64 -8.34 -16.51 -8.69
C ILE A 64 -8.59 -15.17 -9.41
N ALA A 65 -9.40 -15.18 -10.47
CA ALA A 65 -9.78 -13.96 -11.17
C ALA A 65 -10.72 -13.08 -10.31
N SER A 66 -10.62 -11.76 -10.46
CA SER A 66 -11.33 -10.79 -9.60
C SER A 66 -12.85 -10.91 -9.61
N LYS A 67 -13.45 -11.43 -10.67
CA LYS A 67 -14.89 -11.69 -10.76
C LYS A 67 -15.39 -12.72 -9.74
N TYR A 68 -14.51 -13.59 -9.25
CA TYR A 68 -14.82 -14.67 -8.30
C TYR A 68 -14.57 -14.32 -6.84
N TYR A 69 -14.32 -13.07 -6.51
CA TYR A 69 -14.26 -12.63 -5.12
C TYR A 69 -14.70 -11.18 -4.95
N ARG A 70 -15.05 -10.82 -3.74
CA ARG A 70 -15.32 -9.44 -3.31
C ARG A 70 -14.25 -8.99 -2.32
N VAL A 71 -13.78 -7.77 -2.48
CA VAL A 71 -12.83 -7.12 -1.55
C VAL A 71 -13.56 -6.02 -0.78
N THR A 72 -13.47 -6.06 0.54
CA THR A 72 -13.98 -5.02 1.44
C THR A 72 -12.83 -4.49 2.27
N VAL A 73 -12.72 -3.18 2.42
CA VAL A 73 -11.71 -2.53 3.26
C VAL A 73 -12.42 -1.85 4.42
N ALA A 74 -11.94 -2.08 5.63
CA ALA A 74 -12.48 -1.43 6.82
C ALA A 74 -12.05 0.05 6.84
N GLY A 75 -13.01 0.95 6.97
CA GLY A 75 -12.79 2.40 7.01
C GLY A 75 -12.46 3.01 5.65
N THR A 76 -11.93 4.22 5.69
CA THR A 76 -11.53 4.97 4.49
C THR A 76 -10.01 5.05 4.43
N PRO A 77 -9.34 4.27 3.56
CA PRO A 77 -7.88 4.23 3.48
C PRO A 77 -7.34 5.47 2.76
N LYS A 78 -7.21 6.58 3.48
CA LYS A 78 -6.64 7.85 3.03
C LYS A 78 -5.32 8.14 3.72
N ASP A 79 -5.29 8.02 5.04
CA ASP A 79 -4.11 8.36 5.86
C ASP A 79 -3.11 7.19 5.94
N ALA A 80 -1.87 7.50 6.33
CA ALA A 80 -0.89 6.48 6.64
C ALA A 80 -1.34 5.64 7.85
N GLY A 81 -1.28 4.32 7.71
CA GLY A 81 -1.79 3.39 8.71
C GLY A 81 -2.00 1.99 8.14
N THR A 82 -2.57 1.14 8.98
CA THR A 82 -2.89 -0.24 8.61
C THR A 82 -4.41 -0.43 8.58
N TYR A 83 -4.91 -0.94 7.47
CA TYR A 83 -6.33 -1.19 7.22
C TYR A 83 -6.57 -2.67 7.07
N ARG A 84 -7.69 -3.17 7.60
CA ARG A 84 -8.12 -4.55 7.40
C ARG A 84 -8.77 -4.69 6.03
N VAL A 85 -8.29 -5.64 5.25
CA VAL A 85 -8.89 -6.05 3.98
C VAL A 85 -9.52 -7.41 4.17
N THR A 86 -10.78 -7.55 3.77
CA THR A 86 -11.50 -8.81 3.78
C THR A 86 -11.80 -9.21 2.34
N VAL A 87 -11.42 -10.43 1.98
CA VAL A 87 -11.72 -11.05 0.71
C VAL A 87 -12.73 -12.17 0.95
N THR A 88 -13.86 -12.10 0.29
CA THR A 88 -14.91 -13.13 0.34
C THR A 88 -15.05 -13.75 -1.05
N ALA A 89 -14.93 -15.06 -1.14
CA ALA A 89 -15.08 -15.79 -2.38
C ALA A 89 -16.53 -15.71 -2.92
N LYS A 90 -16.64 -15.92 -4.22
CA LYS A 90 -17.88 -16.15 -4.96
C LYS A 90 -17.74 -17.48 -5.71
N ALA A 91 -18.85 -18.15 -5.97
CA ALA A 91 -18.86 -19.39 -6.74
C ALA A 91 -18.00 -19.30 -8.03
N PRO A 92 -17.26 -20.33 -8.39
CA PRO A 92 -17.16 -21.67 -7.76
C PRO A 92 -16.19 -21.78 -6.58
N TYR A 93 -15.66 -20.67 -6.09
CA TYR A 93 -14.74 -20.64 -4.94
C TYR A 93 -15.49 -20.40 -3.63
N THR A 94 -14.89 -20.80 -2.50
CA THR A 94 -15.44 -20.64 -1.15
C THR A 94 -14.46 -20.01 -0.20
N GLY A 95 -14.97 -19.56 0.95
CA GLY A 95 -14.17 -19.06 2.05
C GLY A 95 -14.05 -17.56 2.11
N LYS A 96 -13.48 -17.11 3.23
CA LYS A 96 -13.23 -15.71 3.57
C LYS A 96 -11.85 -15.59 4.20
N LYS A 97 -11.05 -14.65 3.74
CA LYS A 97 -9.71 -14.37 4.29
C LYS A 97 -9.55 -12.88 4.59
N THR A 98 -8.77 -12.59 5.61
CA THR A 98 -8.39 -11.22 5.96
C THR A 98 -6.90 -11.00 5.71
N ALA A 99 -6.55 -9.79 5.32
CA ALA A 99 -5.17 -9.36 5.13
C ALA A 99 -4.99 -7.91 5.60
N ARG A 100 -3.75 -7.47 5.75
CA ARG A 100 -3.41 -6.09 6.11
C ARG A 100 -3.07 -5.29 4.85
N TYR A 101 -3.66 -4.13 4.71
CA TYR A 101 -3.29 -3.12 3.72
C TYR A 101 -2.59 -1.97 4.43
N VAL A 102 -1.36 -1.68 4.06
CA VAL A 102 -0.54 -0.63 4.69
C VAL A 102 -0.39 0.55 3.75
N ILE A 103 -0.79 1.74 4.22
CA ILE A 103 -0.40 3.01 3.63
C ILE A 103 0.79 3.53 4.45
N GLN A 104 1.96 3.53 3.84
CA GLN A 104 3.19 4.01 4.46
C GLN A 104 3.23 5.53 4.52
N ARG A 105 3.87 6.10 5.53
CA ARG A 105 4.15 7.54 5.58
C ARG A 105 4.99 7.98 4.39
N ALA A 106 4.64 9.12 3.79
CA ALA A 106 5.43 9.75 2.75
C ALA A 106 6.69 10.44 3.34
N SER A 107 7.66 10.76 2.51
CA SER A 107 8.77 11.64 2.90
C SER A 107 8.29 13.08 3.00
N ASN A 108 8.74 13.82 4.05
CA ASN A 108 8.41 15.24 4.16
C ASN A 108 9.27 16.04 3.15
N PRO A 109 8.65 16.76 2.20
CA PRO A 109 9.36 17.40 1.08
C PRO A 109 9.93 18.80 1.42
N PHE A 110 10.10 19.14 2.72
CA PHE A 110 10.59 20.44 3.11
C PHE A 110 11.90 20.84 2.45
N THR A 111 12.15 22.13 2.32
CA THR A 111 13.39 22.67 1.77
C THR A 111 14.01 23.70 2.72
N ILE A 112 15.32 23.86 2.63
CA ILE A 112 16.08 24.93 3.31
C ILE A 112 16.34 26.02 2.27
N LYS A 113 15.81 27.22 2.51
CA LYS A 113 16.13 28.42 1.71
C LYS A 113 17.14 29.26 2.46
N VAL A 114 18.26 29.59 1.80
CA VAL A 114 19.35 30.40 2.34
C VAL A 114 19.61 31.54 1.39
N GLY A 115 19.75 32.75 1.90
CA GLY A 115 20.02 33.94 1.05
C GLY A 115 21.42 33.89 0.43
N LYS A 116 22.43 33.42 1.17
CA LYS A 116 23.82 33.32 0.72
C LYS A 116 24.51 32.13 1.36
N THR A 117 25.22 31.31 0.60
CA THR A 117 25.95 30.13 1.09
C THR A 117 27.48 30.31 1.04
N THR A 118 27.98 31.31 0.30
CA THR A 118 29.39 31.58 0.16
C THR A 118 29.69 33.00 0.62
N PHE A 119 30.70 33.15 1.47
CA PHE A 119 31.16 34.42 2.04
C PHE A 119 32.65 34.62 1.75
N ARG A 120 33.09 35.88 1.74
CA ARG A 120 34.50 36.22 1.87
C ARG A 120 34.84 36.40 3.34
N ARG A 121 36.04 35.98 3.75
CA ARG A 121 36.51 36.15 5.12
C ARG A 121 36.46 37.62 5.52
N ASN A 122 35.86 37.92 6.66
CA ASN A 122 35.89 39.23 7.28
C ASN A 122 36.53 39.08 8.65
N LYS A 123 37.69 39.78 8.83
CA LYS A 123 38.46 39.72 10.09
C LYS A 123 37.78 40.53 11.21
N TYR A 124 36.98 41.52 10.86
CA TYR A 124 36.52 42.54 11.83
C TYR A 124 35.04 42.40 12.16
N ARG A 125 34.22 41.90 11.24
CA ARG A 125 32.77 41.89 11.38
C ARG A 125 32.19 40.49 11.23
N THR A 126 31.18 40.20 12.03
CA THR A 126 30.29 39.04 11.85
C THR A 126 29.41 39.26 10.62
N GLN A 127 29.24 38.24 9.80
CA GLN A 127 28.42 38.25 8.59
C GLN A 127 27.14 37.44 8.82
N THR A 128 26.09 37.85 8.18
CA THR A 128 24.78 37.16 8.33
C THR A 128 24.10 36.99 7.00
N THR A 129 23.22 35.98 6.91
CA THR A 129 22.27 35.80 5.82
C THR A 129 21.01 35.16 6.33
N SER A 130 19.89 35.35 5.62
CA SER A 130 18.65 34.72 6.00
C SER A 130 18.68 33.21 5.78
N ILE A 131 18.00 32.45 6.64
CA ILE A 131 17.77 31.02 6.49
C ILE A 131 16.37 30.68 7.01
N LYS A 132 15.63 29.90 6.23
CA LYS A 132 14.32 29.39 6.66
C LYS A 132 14.03 28.02 6.11
N VAL A 133 13.21 27.26 6.82
CA VAL A 133 12.63 25.99 6.37
C VAL A 133 11.28 26.29 5.75
N THR A 134 11.01 25.72 4.58
CA THR A 134 9.76 25.90 3.84
C THR A 134 9.22 24.57 3.31
N GLY A 135 7.92 24.51 2.97
CA GLY A 135 7.31 23.31 2.39
C GLY A 135 7.11 22.17 3.38
N VAL A 136 7.14 22.46 4.68
CA VAL A 136 6.83 21.50 5.73
C VAL A 136 5.38 21.06 5.62
N LYS A 137 5.12 19.78 5.68
CA LYS A 137 3.78 19.21 5.59
C LYS A 137 3.16 18.97 6.98
N GLU A 138 1.84 19.10 7.04
CA GLU A 138 1.02 18.86 8.24
C GLU A 138 1.53 19.62 9.47
N ASN A 139 2.02 20.84 9.29
CA ASN A 139 2.56 21.69 10.37
C ASN A 139 3.59 20.96 11.26
N ALA A 140 4.37 20.05 10.65
CA ALA A 140 5.36 19.27 11.39
C ALA A 140 6.32 20.19 12.13
N LYS A 141 6.63 19.86 13.38
CA LYS A 141 7.60 20.60 14.21
C LYS A 141 8.96 20.61 13.52
N VAL A 142 9.53 21.79 13.38
CA VAL A 142 10.91 22.01 12.96
C VAL A 142 11.80 22.02 14.19
N GLY A 143 12.81 21.17 14.20
CA GLY A 143 13.78 21.09 15.28
C GLY A 143 14.81 22.21 15.26
N SER A 144 15.67 22.20 16.25
CA SER A 144 16.80 23.12 16.32
C SER A 144 17.83 22.85 15.23
N TRP A 145 18.51 23.88 14.81
CA TRP A 145 19.64 23.79 13.90
C TRP A 145 20.88 23.24 14.62
N SER A 146 21.60 22.37 13.93
CA SER A 146 22.94 21.94 14.32
C SER A 146 23.96 22.41 13.29
N SER A 147 25.20 22.63 13.74
CA SER A 147 26.32 23.04 12.91
C SER A 147 27.53 22.16 13.17
N THR A 148 28.34 21.90 12.15
CA THR A 148 29.61 21.20 12.27
C THR A 148 30.73 22.11 12.76
N ASN A 149 30.48 23.44 12.87
CA ASN A 149 31.47 24.41 13.35
C ASN A 149 30.79 25.49 14.19
N PRO A 150 31.28 25.76 15.42
CA PRO A 150 30.66 26.75 16.34
C PRO A 150 30.76 28.20 15.85
N ASN A 151 31.63 28.48 14.88
CA ASN A 151 31.76 29.82 14.30
C ASN A 151 30.68 30.10 13.22
N VAL A 152 29.91 29.07 12.81
CA VAL A 152 28.81 29.23 11.87
C VAL A 152 27.58 28.56 12.48
N TYR A 153 26.57 29.30 12.83
CA TYR A 153 25.37 28.80 13.48
C TYR A 153 24.10 29.57 13.06
N VAL A 154 22.95 29.07 13.44
CA VAL A 154 21.65 29.72 13.15
C VAL A 154 21.08 30.32 14.43
N LYS A 155 20.72 31.59 14.39
CA LYS A 155 20.02 32.30 15.47
C LYS A 155 19.00 33.29 14.84
N GLY A 156 17.75 33.28 15.33
CA GLY A 156 16.71 34.21 14.89
C GLY A 156 16.45 34.19 13.37
N GLY A 157 16.44 33.00 12.73
CA GLY A 157 16.22 32.86 11.26
C GLY A 157 17.35 33.39 10.39
N LYS A 158 18.53 33.59 10.98
CA LYS A 158 19.75 34.04 10.29
C LYS A 158 20.89 33.03 10.51
N VAL A 159 21.66 32.77 9.48
CA VAL A 159 22.98 32.16 9.58
C VAL A 159 23.92 33.24 10.09
N ILE A 160 24.68 32.95 11.12
CA ILE A 160 25.72 33.83 11.73
C ILE A 160 27.06 33.20 11.37
N VAL A 161 27.93 33.98 10.71
CA VAL A 161 29.33 33.64 10.43
C VAL A 161 30.20 34.57 11.26
N ARG A 162 30.87 34.05 12.29
CA ARG A 162 31.71 34.88 13.20
C ARG A 162 32.88 35.50 12.43
N LYS A 163 33.30 36.67 12.91
CA LYS A 163 34.47 37.37 12.41
C LYS A 163 35.71 36.45 12.43
N GLY A 164 36.57 36.58 11.45
CA GLY A 164 37.80 35.81 11.36
C GLY A 164 37.64 34.36 10.85
N PHE A 165 36.44 33.79 10.84
CA PHE A 165 36.24 32.43 10.40
C PHE A 165 36.63 32.26 8.92
N TYR A 166 37.26 31.10 8.61
CA TYR A 166 37.65 30.65 7.29
C TYR A 166 37.42 29.15 7.18
N GLY A 167 36.95 28.66 6.04
CA GLY A 167 36.65 27.25 5.84
C GLY A 167 35.16 27.01 5.56
N SER A 168 34.66 25.85 5.95
CA SER A 168 33.23 25.49 5.72
C SER A 168 32.58 24.92 6.96
N ALA A 169 31.26 25.06 7.03
CA ALA A 169 30.43 24.43 8.03
C ALA A 169 29.16 23.90 7.38
N THR A 170 28.64 22.78 7.88
CA THR A 170 27.35 22.21 7.46
C THR A 170 26.31 22.49 8.52
N LEU A 171 25.26 23.20 8.12
CA LEU A 171 24.07 23.44 8.95
C LEU A 171 23.05 22.39 8.65
N SER A 172 22.48 21.75 9.66
CA SER A 172 21.47 20.70 9.52
C SER A 172 20.25 21.00 10.37
N VAL A 173 19.08 20.64 9.86
CA VAL A 173 17.81 20.75 10.60
C VAL A 173 16.97 19.50 10.37
N LYS A 174 16.27 19.08 11.43
CA LYS A 174 15.31 17.97 11.40
C LYS A 174 13.89 18.52 11.40
N VAL A 175 13.04 17.96 10.56
CA VAL A 175 11.57 18.09 10.64
C VAL A 175 11.04 16.80 11.24
N TYR A 176 10.20 16.89 12.25
CA TYR A 176 9.67 15.73 12.95
C TYR A 176 8.58 15.04 12.13
N ALA A 177 8.34 13.77 12.46
CA ALA A 177 7.28 12.99 11.83
C ALA A 177 5.90 13.54 12.23
N THR A 178 4.94 13.33 11.32
CA THR A 178 3.52 13.57 11.55
C THR A 178 2.73 12.28 11.32
N LYS A 179 1.42 12.36 11.32
CA LYS A 179 0.56 11.23 11.01
C LYS A 179 0.92 10.60 9.67
N ASN A 180 1.10 11.44 8.62
CA ASN A 180 1.23 10.98 7.24
C ASN A 180 2.63 11.14 6.65
N TYR A 181 3.56 11.82 7.34
CA TYR A 181 4.91 12.06 6.86
C TYR A 181 5.97 11.54 7.83
N LYS A 182 7.03 10.95 7.29
CA LYS A 182 8.22 10.55 8.04
C LYS A 182 8.99 11.78 8.53
N ALA A 183 9.72 11.64 9.63
CA ALA A 183 10.75 12.61 9.98
C ALA A 183 11.79 12.68 8.86
N ALA A 184 12.30 13.87 8.60
CA ALA A 184 13.33 14.10 7.59
C ALA A 184 14.39 15.06 8.13
N ARG A 185 15.62 14.94 7.64
CA ARG A 185 16.74 15.86 7.92
C ARG A 185 17.26 16.38 6.59
N LYS A 186 17.58 17.66 6.54
CA LYS A 186 18.32 18.28 5.44
C LYS A 186 19.45 19.15 5.96
N SER A 187 20.41 19.38 5.09
CA SER A 187 21.61 20.14 5.42
C SER A 187 21.93 21.13 4.30
N VAL A 188 22.66 22.16 4.65
CA VAL A 188 23.22 23.14 3.72
C VAL A 188 24.65 23.47 4.13
N LYS A 189 25.56 23.52 3.16
CA LYS A 189 26.98 23.90 3.39
C LYS A 189 27.11 25.39 3.24
N ILE A 190 27.79 26.01 4.25
CA ILE A 190 28.22 27.41 4.23
C ILE A 190 29.72 27.41 4.05
N SER A 191 30.21 28.17 3.08
CA SER A 191 31.65 28.26 2.77
C SER A 191 32.15 29.70 2.94
N VAL A 192 33.28 29.85 3.56
CA VAL A 192 33.98 31.15 3.71
C VAL A 192 35.35 31.05 3.05
N LYS A 193 35.54 31.82 1.99
CA LYS A 193 36.78 31.88 1.20
C LYS A 193 37.63 33.04 1.69
N LYS A 194 38.93 33.00 1.35
CA LYS A 194 39.88 34.13 1.56
C LYS A 194 39.42 35.37 0.81
#